data_eb2a750e9191a40506f53b1af9047d54
#
_entry.id   eb2a750e9191a40506f53b1af9047d54
#
_cell.length_a   1.000
_cell.length_b   1.000
_cell.length_c   1.000
_cell.angle_alpha   90.00
_cell.angle_beta   90.00
_cell.angle_gamma   90.00
#
_symmetry.space_group_name_H-M   'P 1'
#
loop_
_entity.id
_entity.type
_entity.pdbx_description
1 polymer ?
#
loop_
_entity_poly.entity_id
_entity_poly.type
_entity_poly.pdbx_seq_one_letter_code
_entity_poly.pdbx_strand_id
1 'polypeptide(L)'
;MWKFRPDTEAVQKEFVEKLRGLQGVIPELLKSEVGVNVGADNYDAVLVSEFKDLDALHTYKVDPRHQAVAGLCKTIATSRVSVDYEF
;
A
#
# COMPACT_ATOMS: atom_id res chain seq x y z
N MET A 1 -0.48 -4.48 5.43
CA MET A 1 -1.17 -5.70 4.96
C MET A 1 -2.67 -5.49 4.91
N TRP A 2 -3.33 -6.07 3.95
CA TRP A 2 -4.76 -5.89 3.73
C TRP A 2 -5.47 -7.22 3.53
N LYS A 3 -6.72 -7.27 4.01
CA LYS A 3 -7.71 -8.27 3.58
C LYS A 3 -8.74 -7.57 2.70
N PHE A 4 -9.10 -8.22 1.60
CA PHE A 4 -10.01 -7.65 0.62
C PHE A 4 -11.40 -8.31 0.67
N ARG A 5 -12.40 -7.55 0.25
CA ARG A 5 -13.77 -8.05 0.11
C ARG A 5 -13.84 -9.09 -1.02
N PRO A 6 -14.75 -10.09 -0.93
CA PRO A 6 -15.00 -10.99 -2.05
C PRO A 6 -15.45 -10.22 -3.30
N ASP A 7 -15.17 -10.79 -4.46
CA ASP A 7 -15.62 -10.27 -5.76
C ASP A 7 -15.13 -8.87 -6.10
N THR A 8 -13.93 -8.53 -5.62
CA THR A 8 -13.26 -7.23 -5.89
C THR A 8 -11.96 -7.38 -6.67
N GLU A 9 -11.74 -8.51 -7.34
CA GLU A 9 -10.46 -8.85 -7.96
C GLU A 9 -9.97 -7.80 -8.98
N ALA A 10 -10.88 -7.26 -9.79
CA ALA A 10 -10.53 -6.23 -10.76
C ALA A 10 -10.03 -4.95 -10.08
N VAL A 11 -10.69 -4.53 -9.00
CA VAL A 11 -10.29 -3.34 -8.23
C VAL A 11 -9.02 -3.61 -7.44
N GLN A 12 -8.84 -4.83 -6.91
CA GLN A 12 -7.60 -5.24 -6.24
C GLN A 12 -6.41 -5.11 -7.18
N LYS A 13 -6.54 -5.57 -8.40
CA LYS A 13 -5.49 -5.46 -9.42
C LYS A 13 -5.15 -4.00 -9.73
N GLU A 14 -6.16 -3.16 -9.89
CA GLU A 14 -6.00 -1.72 -10.10
C GLU A 14 -5.28 -1.07 -8.90
N PHE A 15 -5.67 -1.40 -7.68
CA PHE A 15 -5.04 -0.90 -6.47
C PHE A 15 -3.55 -1.27 -6.40
N VAL A 16 -3.21 -2.54 -6.64
CA VAL A 16 -1.83 -3.02 -6.61
C VAL A 16 -0.99 -2.32 -7.67
N GLU A 17 -1.49 -2.18 -8.88
CA GLU A 17 -0.78 -1.50 -9.97
C GLU A 17 -0.53 -0.03 -9.66
N LYS A 18 -1.53 0.68 -9.15
CA LYS A 18 -1.40 2.09 -8.77
C LYS A 18 -0.46 2.27 -7.59
N LEU A 19 -0.50 1.37 -6.62
CA LEU A 19 0.40 1.41 -5.47
C LEU A 19 1.86 1.20 -5.91
N ARG A 20 2.11 0.24 -6.79
CA ARG A 20 3.45 0.02 -7.37
C ARG A 20 3.93 1.23 -8.16
N GLY A 21 3.04 1.94 -8.82
CA GLY A 21 3.34 3.13 -9.61
C GLY A 21 3.76 4.35 -8.80
N LEU A 22 3.58 4.35 -7.49
CA LEU A 22 4.01 5.47 -6.63
C LEU A 22 5.53 5.54 -6.46
N GLN A 23 6.22 4.41 -6.58
CA GLN A 23 7.68 4.38 -6.53
C GLN A 23 8.25 5.12 -7.75
N GLY A 24 9.19 6.04 -7.50
CA GLY A 24 9.75 6.90 -8.55
C GLY A 24 8.91 8.13 -8.88
N VAL A 25 7.66 8.20 -8.40
CA VAL A 25 6.77 9.36 -8.57
C VAL A 25 6.78 10.23 -7.32
N ILE A 26 6.73 9.61 -6.13
CA ILE A 26 6.81 10.32 -4.85
C ILE A 26 8.28 10.28 -4.38
N PRO A 27 8.98 11.44 -4.32
CA PRO A 27 10.41 11.46 -4.00
C PRO A 27 10.76 10.90 -2.62
N GLU A 28 9.87 11.03 -1.64
CA GLU A 28 10.08 10.57 -0.27
C GLU A 28 10.07 9.04 -0.15
N LEU A 29 9.47 8.35 -1.11
CA LEU A 29 9.38 6.90 -1.14
C LEU A 29 10.65 6.32 -1.78
N LEU A 30 11.59 5.86 -0.96
CA LEU A 30 12.87 5.34 -1.43
C LEU A 30 12.75 3.97 -2.06
N LYS A 31 11.95 3.09 -1.43
CA LYS A 31 11.72 1.74 -1.89
C LYS A 31 10.31 1.33 -1.55
N SER A 32 9.69 0.60 -2.47
CA SER A 32 8.36 0.07 -2.28
C SER A 32 8.25 -1.29 -2.95
N GLU A 33 7.71 -2.27 -2.22
CA GLU A 33 7.45 -3.60 -2.73
C GLU A 33 6.04 -4.00 -2.35
N VAL A 34 5.25 -4.41 -3.34
CA VAL A 34 3.89 -4.90 -3.13
C VAL A 34 3.86 -6.38 -3.46
N GLY A 35 3.50 -7.20 -2.46
CA GLY A 35 3.34 -8.64 -2.62
C GLY A 35 1.88 -9.05 -2.49
N VAL A 36 1.48 -10.02 -3.32
CA VAL A 36 0.17 -10.67 -3.21
C VAL A 36 0.37 -12.02 -2.58
N ASN A 37 -0.45 -12.36 -1.57
CA ASN A 37 -0.34 -13.62 -0.86
C ASN A 37 -0.55 -14.80 -1.82
N VAL A 38 0.40 -15.72 -1.83
CA VAL A 38 0.31 -16.98 -2.60
C VAL A 38 -0.24 -18.12 -1.74
N GLY A 39 -0.43 -17.89 -0.44
CA GLY A 39 -1.05 -18.84 0.48
C GLY A 39 -2.57 -18.63 0.54
N ALA A 40 -3.24 -19.50 1.29
CA ALA A 40 -4.70 -19.51 1.39
C ALA A 40 -5.24 -18.73 2.61
N ASP A 41 -4.40 -18.45 3.60
CA ASP A 41 -4.80 -17.89 4.89
C ASP A 41 -4.21 -16.52 5.13
N ASN A 42 -4.73 -15.83 6.16
CA ASN A 42 -4.27 -14.52 6.63
C ASN A 42 -4.61 -13.38 5.66
N TYR A 43 -3.67 -12.46 5.49
CA TYR A 43 -3.88 -11.27 4.69
C TYR A 43 -3.63 -11.53 3.22
N ASP A 44 -4.29 -10.76 2.36
CA ASP A 44 -4.27 -10.99 0.90
C ASP A 44 -3.10 -10.30 0.20
N ALA A 45 -2.63 -9.18 0.73
CA ALA A 45 -1.53 -8.43 0.15
C ALA A 45 -0.71 -7.70 1.21
N VAL A 46 0.54 -7.40 0.87
CA VAL A 46 1.48 -6.68 1.73
C VAL A 46 2.19 -5.59 0.95
N LEU A 47 2.43 -4.46 1.63
CA LEU A 47 3.31 -3.39 1.17
C LEU A 47 4.47 -3.27 2.14
N VAL A 48 5.69 -3.27 1.60
CA VAL A 48 6.91 -2.94 2.34
C VAL A 48 7.52 -1.70 1.72
N SER A 49 7.67 -0.63 2.51
CA SER A 49 8.18 0.65 2.02
C SER A 49 9.32 1.15 2.90
N GLU A 50 10.27 1.85 2.29
CA GLU A 50 11.38 2.48 2.99
C GLU A 50 11.40 3.98 2.75
N PHE A 51 11.67 4.74 3.82
CA PHE A 51 11.77 6.19 3.82
C PHE A 51 13.06 6.59 4.52
N LYS A 52 13.56 7.78 4.19
CA LYS A 52 14.79 8.32 4.79
C LYS A 52 14.65 8.52 6.30
N ASP A 53 13.49 9.04 6.74
CA ASP A 53 13.20 9.37 8.14
C ASP A 53 11.68 9.45 8.34
N LEU A 54 11.25 9.76 9.57
CA LEU A 54 9.83 9.90 9.91
C LEU A 54 9.18 11.09 9.19
N ASP A 55 9.91 12.16 8.96
CA ASP A 55 9.37 13.32 8.24
C ASP A 55 9.03 12.95 6.79
N ALA A 56 9.89 12.17 6.13
CA ALA A 56 9.64 11.67 4.78
C ALA A 56 8.40 10.75 4.76
N LEU A 57 8.23 9.88 5.76
CA LEU A 57 7.05 9.03 5.90
C LEU A 57 5.78 9.86 6.04
N HIS A 58 5.79 10.89 6.88
CA HIS A 58 4.64 11.77 7.08
C HIS A 58 4.29 12.55 5.81
N THR A 59 5.29 13.04 5.09
CA THR A 59 5.10 13.73 3.81
C THR A 59 4.45 12.80 2.79
N TYR A 60 4.89 11.54 2.73
CA TYR A 60 4.29 10.52 1.87
C TYR A 60 2.82 10.26 2.23
N LYS A 61 2.51 10.13 3.51
CA LYS A 61 1.14 9.83 3.98
C LYS A 61 0.13 10.91 3.57
N VAL A 62 0.54 12.17 3.54
CA VAL A 62 -0.34 13.29 3.16
C VAL A 62 -0.27 13.66 1.69
N ASP A 63 0.60 13.03 0.91
CA ASP A 63 0.72 13.28 -0.52
C ASP A 63 -0.58 12.94 -1.24
N PRO A 64 -1.13 13.84 -2.08
CA PRO A 64 -2.40 13.57 -2.77
C PRO A 64 -2.37 12.33 -3.64
N ARG A 65 -1.23 11.99 -4.23
CA ARG A 65 -1.07 10.79 -5.05
C ARG A 65 -1.22 9.51 -4.22
N HIS A 66 -0.65 9.49 -3.02
CA HIS A 66 -0.83 8.39 -2.08
C HIS A 66 -2.26 8.33 -1.57
N GLN A 67 -2.86 9.45 -1.22
CA GLN A 67 -4.22 9.49 -0.69
C GLN A 67 -5.27 9.02 -1.71
N ALA A 68 -5.05 9.28 -3.00
CA ALA A 68 -5.92 8.76 -4.06
C ALA A 68 -5.90 7.22 -4.10
N VAL A 69 -4.71 6.61 -3.97
CA VAL A 69 -4.57 5.15 -3.93
C VAL A 69 -5.14 4.57 -2.63
N ALA A 70 -4.92 5.24 -1.50
CA ALA A 70 -5.49 4.84 -0.21
C ALA A 70 -7.02 4.89 -0.23
N GLY A 71 -7.62 5.87 -0.92
CA GLY A 71 -9.06 5.95 -1.12
C GLY A 71 -9.62 4.74 -1.86
N LEU A 72 -8.91 4.28 -2.89
CA LEU A 72 -9.28 3.07 -3.62
C LEU A 72 -9.23 1.84 -2.70
N CYS A 73 -8.20 1.73 -1.86
CA CYS A 73 -8.07 0.66 -0.88
C CYS A 73 -9.28 0.58 0.06
N LYS A 74 -9.78 1.72 0.53
CA LYS A 74 -10.93 1.78 1.42
C LYS A 74 -12.19 1.17 0.83
N THR A 75 -12.33 1.12 -0.48
CA THR A 75 -13.49 0.52 -1.14
C THR A 75 -13.47 -0.99 -1.16
N ILE A 76 -12.30 -1.60 -1.01
CA ILE A 76 -12.12 -3.06 -1.16
C ILE A 76 -11.61 -3.76 0.11
N ALA A 77 -10.99 -3.04 1.03
CA ALA A 77 -10.39 -3.65 2.22
C ALA A 77 -11.42 -3.89 3.33
N THR A 78 -11.37 -5.09 3.91
CA THR A 78 -12.12 -5.42 5.13
C THR A 78 -11.24 -5.25 6.37
N SER A 79 -9.93 -5.32 6.22
CA SER A 79 -8.97 -5.16 7.30
C SER A 79 -7.66 -4.55 6.76
N ARG A 80 -7.05 -3.70 7.55
CA ARG A 80 -5.74 -3.11 7.26
C ARG A 80 -4.93 -3.07 8.54
N VAL A 81 -3.70 -3.58 8.49
CA VAL A 81 -2.74 -3.51 9.60
C VAL A 81 -1.41 -2.96 9.09
N SER A 82 -0.70 -2.24 9.94
CA SER A 82 0.60 -1.69 9.59
C SER A 82 1.51 -1.58 10.81
N VAL A 83 2.81 -1.63 10.55
CA VAL A 83 3.86 -1.38 11.54
C VAL A 83 4.89 -0.47 10.91
N ASP A 84 5.21 0.61 11.60
CA ASP A 84 6.28 1.53 11.21
C ASP A 84 7.45 1.35 12.18
N TYR A 85 8.66 1.14 11.66
CA TYR A 85 9.82 0.92 12.51
C TYR A 85 11.08 1.52 11.86
N GLU A 86 12.08 1.77 12.70
CA GLU A 86 13.40 2.21 12.26
C GLU A 86 14.38 1.03 12.29
N PHE A 87 15.29 1.04 11.34
CA PHE A 87 16.33 0.00 11.28
C PHE A 87 17.70 0.59 10.96
#